data_47a8bc49c3ab8871d5b2ceddb1981756
#
_entry.id   47a8bc49c3ab8871d5b2ceddb1981756
#
_cell.length_a   1.000
_cell.length_b   1.000
_cell.length_c   1.000
_cell.angle_alpha   90.00
_cell.angle_beta   90.00
_cell.angle_gamma   90.00
#
_symmetry.space_group_name_H-M   'P 1'
#
loop_
_entity.id
_entity.type
_entity.pdbx_description
1 polymer ?
#
loop_
_entity_poly.entity_id
_entity_poly.type
_entity_poly.pdbx_seq_one_letter_code
_entity_poly.pdbx_strand_id
1 'polypeptide(L)'
;GRPLERLEMKERTRVFRPQPGSPRMLGIINPIYNAPSCWTAACHAHPRSQVVLGVLDVTLPLAEVDKDIRRAQWEVVVFALSAIFALSLIVALLVKRWVDIPVAELVAATQRVAGGELNYTIEEKRDDELGMLARSFNNMTAKLSEARLQLFQSDKLASLGRLAAGVAHEINNPLTG
;
A
#
# COMPACT_ATOMS: atom_id res chain seq x y z
N GLY A 1 -13.56 -33.28 -43.44
CA GLY A 1 -12.51 -33.22 -42.44
C GLY A 1 -11.15 -33.26 -43.12
N ARG A 2 -10.13 -32.59 -42.58
CA ARG A 2 -8.76 -32.66 -43.07
C ARG A 2 -8.24 -34.08 -42.89
N PRO A 3 -7.46 -34.61 -43.83
CA PRO A 3 -6.86 -35.96 -43.68
C PRO A 3 -5.93 -35.95 -42.45
N LEU A 4 -6.02 -36.97 -41.61
CA LEU A 4 -5.26 -37.17 -40.38
C LEU A 4 -3.72 -37.09 -40.56
N GLU A 5 -3.26 -37.30 -41.77
CA GLU A 5 -1.85 -37.25 -42.17
C GLU A 5 -1.18 -35.88 -42.02
N ARG A 6 -1.95 -34.77 -41.92
CA ARG A 6 -1.44 -33.38 -41.92
C ARG A 6 -1.82 -32.64 -40.66
N LEU A 7 -2.30 -33.32 -39.62
CA LEU A 7 -2.61 -32.65 -38.37
C LEU A 7 -1.33 -32.34 -37.58
N GLU A 8 -1.14 -31.09 -37.23
CA GLU A 8 -0.07 -30.69 -36.30
C GLU A 8 -0.35 -31.22 -34.90
N MET A 9 0.68 -31.30 -34.04
CA MET A 9 0.57 -31.77 -32.66
C MET A 9 -0.57 -31.03 -31.90
N LYS A 10 -0.71 -29.75 -32.13
CA LYS A 10 -1.76 -28.91 -31.51
C LYS A 10 -3.17 -29.32 -31.94
N GLU A 11 -3.34 -29.79 -33.17
CA GLU A 11 -4.64 -30.24 -33.70
C GLU A 11 -4.98 -31.68 -33.27
N ARG A 12 -3.97 -32.44 -32.79
CA ARG A 12 -4.14 -33.81 -32.29
C ARG A 12 -4.45 -33.86 -30.80
N THR A 13 -4.38 -32.72 -30.09
CA THR A 13 -4.65 -32.62 -28.66
C THR A 13 -5.96 -31.92 -28.41
N ARG A 14 -6.76 -32.43 -27.46
CA ARG A 14 -8.00 -31.82 -27.01
C ARG A 14 -8.17 -31.93 -25.51
N VAL A 15 -8.65 -30.86 -24.88
CA VAL A 15 -9.09 -30.88 -23.48
C VAL A 15 -10.62 -30.89 -23.49
N PHE A 16 -11.21 -31.88 -22.85
CA PHE A 16 -12.66 -32.05 -22.80
C PHE A 16 -13.13 -32.58 -21.45
N ARG A 17 -14.44 -32.52 -21.23
CA ARG A 17 -15.10 -33.17 -20.08
C ARG A 17 -16.06 -34.21 -20.63
N PRO A 18 -15.90 -35.50 -20.25
CA PRO A 18 -16.80 -36.57 -20.71
C PRO A 18 -18.26 -36.36 -20.33
N GLN A 19 -18.49 -35.81 -19.13
CA GLN A 19 -19.81 -35.52 -18.60
C GLN A 19 -19.84 -34.18 -17.87
N PRO A 20 -20.97 -33.46 -17.75
CA PRO A 20 -21.10 -32.30 -16.90
C PRO A 20 -20.68 -32.64 -15.46
N GLY A 21 -19.73 -31.89 -14.90
CA GLY A 21 -19.22 -32.12 -13.54
C GLY A 21 -18.02 -33.09 -13.42
N SER A 22 -17.70 -33.86 -14.48
CA SER A 22 -16.51 -34.72 -14.46
C SER A 22 -15.19 -33.93 -14.57
N PRO A 23 -14.06 -34.49 -14.10
CA PRO A 23 -12.75 -33.85 -14.25
C PRO A 23 -12.40 -33.65 -15.74
N ARG A 24 -11.59 -32.63 -16.01
CA ARG A 24 -11.07 -32.40 -17.36
C ARG A 24 -10.15 -33.54 -17.76
N MET A 25 -10.20 -33.92 -19.02
CA MET A 25 -9.33 -34.94 -19.61
C MET A 25 -8.57 -34.35 -20.78
N LEU A 26 -7.33 -34.71 -20.92
CA LEU A 26 -6.51 -34.45 -22.10
C LEU A 26 -6.59 -35.66 -23.01
N GLY A 27 -7.13 -35.50 -24.20
CA GLY A 27 -7.13 -36.50 -25.25
C GLY A 27 -6.03 -36.20 -26.27
N ILE A 28 -5.24 -37.22 -26.62
CA ILE A 28 -4.21 -37.13 -27.64
C ILE A 28 -4.47 -38.22 -28.67
N ILE A 29 -4.67 -37.77 -29.89
CA ILE A 29 -4.92 -38.67 -31.05
C ILE A 29 -3.62 -38.85 -31.82
N ASN A 30 -3.13 -40.07 -31.92
CA ASN A 30 -1.94 -40.40 -32.70
C ASN A 30 -2.30 -41.39 -33.82
N PRO A 31 -2.30 -40.98 -35.12
CA PRO A 31 -2.58 -41.86 -36.22
C PRO A 31 -1.40 -42.84 -36.44
N ILE A 32 -1.70 -44.07 -36.65
CA ILE A 32 -0.77 -45.12 -37.01
C ILE A 32 -0.76 -45.22 -38.54
N TYR A 33 0.36 -44.79 -39.12
CA TYR A 33 0.51 -44.78 -40.58
C TYR A 33 0.93 -46.14 -41.12
N ASN A 34 0.49 -46.42 -42.30
CA ASN A 34 0.86 -47.62 -43.06
C ASN A 34 2.33 -47.46 -43.55
N ALA A 35 3.21 -48.35 -43.14
CA ALA A 35 4.62 -48.37 -43.52
C ALA A 35 4.90 -49.54 -44.47
N PRO A 36 5.98 -49.50 -45.25
CA PRO A 36 6.34 -50.63 -46.14
C PRO A 36 6.37 -51.99 -45.47
N SER A 37 6.81 -52.05 -44.23
CA SER A 37 6.78 -53.28 -43.42
C SER A 37 5.39 -53.84 -43.13
N CYS A 38 4.33 -53.01 -43.20
CA CYS A 38 2.97 -53.40 -42.90
C CYS A 38 2.26 -54.04 -44.13
N TRP A 39 2.64 -53.72 -45.38
CA TRP A 39 2.06 -54.31 -46.57
C TRP A 39 2.92 -55.35 -47.26
N THR A 40 4.17 -55.58 -46.84
CA THR A 40 5.06 -56.64 -47.35
C THR A 40 5.17 -57.81 -46.39
N ALA A 41 4.62 -57.74 -45.18
CA ALA A 41 4.69 -58.80 -44.18
C ALA A 41 3.80 -60.02 -44.55
N ALA A 42 4.30 -61.21 -44.36
CA ALA A 42 3.58 -62.43 -44.68
C ALA A 42 2.43 -62.77 -43.70
N CYS A 43 2.44 -62.19 -42.51
CA CYS A 43 1.47 -62.49 -41.44
C CYS A 43 0.13 -61.76 -41.57
N HIS A 44 0.12 -60.57 -42.13
CA HIS A 44 -1.06 -59.82 -42.52
C HIS A 44 -0.65 -58.73 -43.51
N ALA A 45 -1.46 -58.49 -44.53
CA ALA A 45 -1.17 -57.51 -45.56
C ALA A 45 -2.25 -56.44 -45.59
N HIS A 46 -1.87 -55.19 -45.43
CA HIS A 46 -2.74 -54.05 -45.69
C HIS A 46 -2.48 -53.52 -47.10
N PRO A 47 -3.54 -53.08 -47.83
CA PRO A 47 -3.36 -52.52 -49.18
C PRO A 47 -2.53 -51.21 -49.07
N ARG A 48 -1.61 -50.98 -50.02
CA ARG A 48 -0.80 -49.76 -50.10
C ARG A 48 -1.64 -48.46 -50.17
N SER A 49 -2.87 -48.55 -50.62
CA SER A 49 -3.78 -47.41 -50.71
C SER A 49 -4.31 -46.96 -49.36
N GLN A 50 -4.20 -47.79 -48.32
CA GLN A 50 -4.64 -47.46 -46.98
C GLN A 50 -3.50 -46.73 -46.26
N VAL A 51 -3.59 -45.42 -46.12
CA VAL A 51 -2.53 -44.56 -45.54
C VAL A 51 -2.48 -44.63 -44.03
N VAL A 52 -3.65 -44.65 -43.38
CA VAL A 52 -3.78 -44.76 -41.92
C VAL A 52 -4.38 -46.11 -41.56
N LEU A 53 -3.68 -46.88 -40.78
CA LEU A 53 -4.08 -48.19 -40.31
C LEU A 53 -5.03 -48.17 -39.12
N GLY A 54 -4.84 -47.15 -38.26
CA GLY A 54 -5.61 -46.97 -37.03
C GLY A 54 -5.29 -45.67 -36.36
N VAL A 55 -5.99 -45.41 -35.28
CA VAL A 55 -5.81 -44.22 -34.46
C VAL A 55 -5.66 -44.68 -33.03
N LEU A 56 -4.56 -44.27 -32.38
CA LEU A 56 -4.37 -44.41 -30.95
C LEU A 56 -4.95 -43.17 -30.28
N ASP A 57 -6.04 -43.34 -29.54
CA ASP A 57 -6.63 -42.25 -28.70
C ASP A 57 -6.21 -42.53 -27.24
N VAL A 58 -5.36 -41.66 -26.68
CA VAL A 58 -4.91 -41.74 -25.30
C VAL A 58 -5.56 -40.62 -24.52
N THR A 59 -6.22 -40.97 -23.43
CA THR A 59 -6.88 -39.99 -22.56
C THR A 59 -6.23 -40.01 -21.17
N LEU A 60 -5.89 -38.80 -20.68
CA LEU A 60 -5.24 -38.59 -19.38
C LEU A 60 -6.13 -37.70 -18.50
N PRO A 61 -6.43 -38.08 -17.25
CA PRO A 61 -7.18 -37.24 -16.33
C PRO A 61 -6.31 -36.05 -15.88
N LEU A 62 -6.87 -34.83 -15.93
CA LEU A 62 -6.20 -33.61 -15.47
C LEU A 62 -6.56 -33.24 -14.03
N ALA A 63 -7.25 -34.09 -13.28
CA ALA A 63 -7.73 -33.82 -11.93
C ALA A 63 -6.61 -33.42 -10.96
N GLU A 64 -5.50 -34.14 -10.98
CA GLU A 64 -4.33 -33.81 -10.12
C GLU A 64 -3.70 -32.47 -10.54
N VAL A 65 -3.52 -32.27 -11.83
CA VAL A 65 -2.99 -31.00 -12.37
C VAL A 65 -3.88 -29.82 -11.99
N ASP A 66 -5.20 -29.98 -12.11
CA ASP A 66 -6.16 -28.96 -11.72
C ASP A 66 -6.15 -28.67 -10.21
N LYS A 67 -5.89 -29.69 -9.40
CA LYS A 67 -5.73 -29.53 -7.93
C LYS A 67 -4.44 -28.78 -7.59
N ASP A 68 -3.35 -29.12 -8.24
CA ASP A 68 -2.06 -28.46 -8.02
C ASP A 68 -2.11 -26.99 -8.47
N ILE A 69 -2.73 -26.72 -9.61
CA ILE A 69 -2.96 -25.34 -10.08
C ILE A 69 -3.78 -24.54 -9.07
N ARG A 70 -4.90 -25.10 -8.58
CA ARG A 70 -5.73 -24.41 -7.58
C ARG A 70 -4.96 -24.18 -6.27
N ARG A 71 -4.15 -25.15 -5.84
CA ARG A 71 -3.31 -25.00 -4.64
C ARG A 71 -2.30 -23.89 -4.83
N ALA A 72 -1.57 -23.90 -5.95
CA ALA A 72 -0.58 -22.86 -6.27
C ALA A 72 -1.24 -21.48 -6.38
N GLN A 73 -2.41 -21.37 -7.02
CA GLN A 73 -3.17 -20.11 -7.07
C GLN A 73 -3.56 -19.61 -5.68
N TRP A 74 -4.01 -20.52 -4.80
CA TRP A 74 -4.39 -20.15 -3.44
C TRP A 74 -3.19 -19.72 -2.61
N GLU A 75 -2.06 -20.39 -2.72
CA GLU A 75 -0.80 -20.02 -2.07
C GLU A 75 -0.34 -18.61 -2.50
N VAL A 76 -0.43 -18.30 -3.81
CA VAL A 76 -0.11 -16.95 -4.33
C VAL A 76 -1.06 -15.90 -3.79
N VAL A 77 -2.36 -16.16 -3.73
CA VAL A 77 -3.36 -15.23 -3.19
C VAL A 77 -3.12 -14.96 -1.71
N VAL A 78 -2.88 -16.00 -0.91
CA VAL A 78 -2.59 -15.86 0.53
C VAL A 78 -1.30 -15.08 0.75
N PHE A 79 -0.25 -15.38 -0.03
CA PHE A 79 1.01 -14.64 0.03
C PHE A 79 0.81 -13.16 -0.33
N ALA A 80 0.09 -12.86 -1.41
CA ALA A 80 -0.17 -11.48 -1.82
C ALA A 80 -0.96 -10.70 -0.76
N LEU A 81 -2.00 -11.30 -0.18
CA LEU A 81 -2.79 -10.67 0.87
C LEU A 81 -1.96 -10.44 2.14
N SER A 82 -1.14 -11.40 2.54
CA SER A 82 -0.25 -11.25 3.70
C SER A 82 0.81 -10.16 3.48
N ALA A 83 1.37 -10.07 2.28
CA ALA A 83 2.33 -9.03 1.92
C ALA A 83 1.69 -7.63 1.92
N ILE A 84 0.49 -7.48 1.36
CA ILE A 84 -0.27 -6.22 1.40
C ILE A 84 -0.59 -5.83 2.84
N PHE A 85 -1.04 -6.77 3.66
CA PHE A 85 -1.34 -6.50 5.07
C PHE A 85 -0.09 -6.06 5.85
N ALA A 86 1.02 -6.77 5.68
CA ALA A 86 2.29 -6.42 6.33
C ALA A 86 2.79 -5.03 5.89
N LEU A 87 2.74 -4.74 4.58
CA LEU A 87 3.13 -3.43 4.06
C LEU A 87 2.23 -2.31 4.61
N SER A 88 0.91 -2.52 4.63
CA SER A 88 -0.04 -1.56 5.17
C SER A 88 0.20 -1.29 6.65
N LEU A 89 0.51 -2.33 7.43
CA LEU A 89 0.84 -2.19 8.86
C LEU A 89 2.12 -1.38 9.06
N ILE A 90 3.18 -1.67 8.28
CA ILE A 90 4.43 -0.93 8.33
C ILE A 90 4.20 0.56 8.02
N VAL A 91 3.48 0.84 6.91
CA VAL A 91 3.17 2.23 6.53
C VAL A 91 2.37 2.94 7.61
N ALA A 92 1.35 2.30 8.17
CA ALA A 92 0.55 2.88 9.26
C ALA A 92 1.40 3.23 10.50
N LEU A 93 2.31 2.32 10.89
CA LEU A 93 3.23 2.58 12.00
C LEU A 93 4.22 3.72 11.72
N LEU A 94 4.73 3.79 10.49
CA LEU A 94 5.61 4.89 10.07
C LEU A 94 4.87 6.23 10.08
N VAL A 95 3.68 6.31 9.50
CA VAL A 95 2.86 7.53 9.48
C VAL A 95 2.53 7.96 10.91
N LYS A 96 2.10 7.04 11.77
CA LYS A 96 1.81 7.34 13.16
C LYS A 96 3.01 7.92 13.90
N ARG A 97 4.20 7.32 13.71
CA ARG A 97 5.40 7.77 14.44
C ARG A 97 6.01 9.05 13.87
N TRP A 98 5.95 9.22 12.56
CA TRP A 98 6.70 10.28 11.88
C TRP A 98 5.84 11.50 11.55
N VAL A 99 4.53 11.33 11.52
CA VAL A 99 3.59 12.42 11.18
C VAL A 99 2.61 12.68 12.31
N ASP A 100 1.82 11.67 12.72
CA ASP A 100 0.70 11.90 13.65
C ASP A 100 1.17 12.39 15.03
N ILE A 101 2.20 11.76 15.60
CA ILE A 101 2.71 12.14 16.93
C ILE A 101 3.27 13.58 16.93
N PRO A 102 4.17 13.98 16.02
CA PRO A 102 4.68 15.36 15.99
C PRO A 102 3.60 16.41 15.70
N VAL A 103 2.66 16.10 14.82
CA VAL A 103 1.54 17.01 14.55
C VAL A 103 0.65 17.17 15.77
N ALA A 104 0.34 16.09 16.48
CA ALA A 104 -0.43 16.18 17.73
C ALA A 104 0.29 17.01 18.81
N GLU A 105 1.62 16.90 18.90
CA GLU A 105 2.44 17.73 19.81
C GLU A 105 2.36 19.22 19.44
N LEU A 106 2.47 19.57 18.16
CA LEU A 106 2.29 20.94 17.67
C LEU A 106 0.90 21.50 17.98
N VAL A 107 -0.14 20.71 17.79
CA VAL A 107 -1.51 21.11 18.13
C VAL A 107 -1.66 21.35 19.63
N ALA A 108 -1.15 20.44 20.46
CA ALA A 108 -1.19 20.59 21.92
C ALA A 108 -0.41 21.82 22.39
N ALA A 109 0.77 22.08 21.80
CA ALA A 109 1.57 23.28 22.08
C ALA A 109 0.81 24.56 21.74
N THR A 110 0.15 24.59 20.59
CA THR A 110 -0.69 25.74 20.14
C THR A 110 -1.81 26.01 21.14
N GLN A 111 -2.50 24.97 21.62
CA GLN A 111 -3.57 25.11 22.62
C GLN A 111 -3.05 25.63 23.96
N ARG A 112 -1.85 25.20 24.41
CA ARG A 112 -1.21 25.73 25.63
C ARG A 112 -0.87 27.20 25.51
N VAL A 113 -0.28 27.60 24.39
CA VAL A 113 0.04 29.01 24.11
C VAL A 113 -1.24 29.88 24.06
N ALA A 114 -2.28 29.38 23.44
CA ALA A 114 -3.60 30.05 23.44
C ALA A 114 -4.19 30.17 24.85
N GLY A 115 -3.92 29.21 25.74
CA GLY A 115 -4.24 29.27 27.17
C GLY A 115 -3.37 30.21 28.01
N GLY A 116 -2.35 30.85 27.40
CA GLY A 116 -1.45 31.79 28.08
C GLY A 116 -0.13 31.26 28.55
N GLU A 117 0.18 29.96 28.30
CA GLU A 117 1.47 29.33 28.64
C GLU A 117 2.53 29.67 27.59
N LEU A 118 3.01 30.92 27.56
CA LEU A 118 3.95 31.37 26.53
C LEU A 118 5.39 30.81 26.68
N ASN A 119 5.69 30.16 27.78
CA ASN A 119 7.02 29.56 28.04
C ASN A 119 7.12 28.10 27.57
N TYR A 120 6.07 27.55 26.96
CA TYR A 120 6.12 26.19 26.42
C TYR A 120 6.94 26.18 25.15
N THR A 121 7.91 25.25 25.06
CA THR A 121 8.76 25.02 23.89
C THR A 121 8.62 23.61 23.39
N ILE A 122 8.60 23.44 22.09
CA ILE A 122 8.59 22.12 21.43
C ILE A 122 10.03 21.67 21.24
N GLU A 123 10.31 20.40 21.51
CA GLU A 123 11.66 19.85 21.38
C GLU A 123 12.07 19.72 19.90
N GLU A 124 13.21 20.32 19.57
CA GLU A 124 13.74 20.38 18.19
C GLU A 124 14.60 19.14 17.87
N LYS A 125 13.97 17.96 17.77
CA LYS A 125 14.68 16.68 17.53
C LYS A 125 14.85 16.34 16.04
N ARG A 126 14.31 17.15 15.12
CA ARG A 126 14.17 16.79 13.71
C ARG A 126 14.72 17.88 12.80
N ASP A 127 15.34 17.44 11.68
CA ASP A 127 15.86 18.33 10.63
C ASP A 127 15.00 18.31 9.34
N ASP A 128 13.71 17.97 9.48
CA ASP A 128 12.73 17.98 8.41
C ASP A 128 11.77 19.20 8.50
N GLU A 129 10.74 19.22 7.66
CA GLU A 129 9.74 20.30 7.60
C GLU A 129 8.99 20.47 8.93
N LEU A 130 8.74 19.38 9.65
CA LEU A 130 8.11 19.42 10.97
C LEU A 130 9.05 20.00 12.03
N GLY A 131 10.35 19.71 11.96
CA GLY A 131 11.37 20.34 12.79
C GLY A 131 11.51 21.83 12.52
N MET A 132 11.43 22.25 11.24
CA MET A 132 11.42 23.65 10.86
C MET A 132 10.15 24.37 11.39
N LEU A 133 9.01 23.71 11.35
CA LEU A 133 7.76 24.22 11.89
C LEU A 133 7.83 24.39 13.42
N ALA A 134 8.43 23.41 14.13
CA ALA A 134 8.65 23.50 15.58
C ALA A 134 9.57 24.68 15.94
N ARG A 135 10.67 24.90 15.20
CA ARG A 135 11.54 26.07 15.38
C ARG A 135 10.81 27.39 15.15
N SER A 136 10.01 27.46 14.09
CA SER A 136 9.21 28.66 13.77
C SER A 136 8.18 28.94 14.86
N PHE A 137 7.54 27.91 15.39
CA PHE A 137 6.60 28.01 16.51
C PHE A 137 7.31 28.52 17.78
N ASN A 138 8.46 27.96 18.15
CA ASN A 138 9.25 28.40 19.32
C ASN A 138 9.67 29.86 19.18
N ASN A 139 10.13 30.30 18.01
CA ASN A 139 10.46 31.70 17.73
C ASN A 139 9.26 32.64 17.85
N MET A 140 8.10 32.22 17.39
CA MET A 140 6.86 32.99 17.49
C MET A 140 6.44 33.16 18.96
N THR A 141 6.46 32.08 19.75
CA THR A 141 6.08 32.12 21.17
C THR A 141 7.03 32.96 21.99
N ALA A 142 8.35 32.91 21.72
CA ALA A 142 9.35 33.76 22.36
C ALA A 142 9.06 35.26 22.11
N LYS A 143 8.82 35.66 20.85
CA LYS A 143 8.47 37.03 20.49
C LYS A 143 7.15 37.49 21.14
N LEU A 144 6.17 36.58 21.24
CA LEU A 144 4.89 36.89 21.89
C LEU A 144 5.09 37.13 23.41
N SER A 145 5.92 36.32 24.05
CA SER A 145 6.29 36.47 25.47
C SER A 145 7.01 37.81 25.73
N GLU A 146 7.96 38.15 24.87
CA GLU A 146 8.68 39.44 24.95
C GLU A 146 7.74 40.64 24.79
N ALA A 147 6.87 40.63 23.77
CA ALA A 147 5.89 41.68 23.53
C ALA A 147 4.93 41.85 24.71
N ARG A 148 4.48 40.73 25.32
CA ARG A 148 3.64 40.77 26.53
C ARG A 148 4.35 41.42 27.71
N LEU A 149 5.64 41.09 27.91
CA LEU A 149 6.45 41.69 28.97
C LEU A 149 6.61 43.23 28.76
N GLN A 150 6.87 43.64 27.52
CA GLN A 150 6.97 45.08 27.18
C GLN A 150 5.64 45.84 27.44
N LEU A 151 4.52 45.26 27.07
CA LEU A 151 3.19 45.84 27.36
C LEU A 151 2.97 45.97 28.87
N PHE A 152 3.29 44.92 29.63
CA PHE A 152 3.15 44.95 31.09
C PHE A 152 4.03 46.03 31.74
N GLN A 153 5.26 46.20 31.26
CA GLN A 153 6.18 47.27 31.74
C GLN A 153 5.64 48.67 31.39
N SER A 154 5.11 48.84 30.16
CA SER A 154 4.49 50.08 29.70
C SER A 154 3.28 50.46 30.55
N ASP A 155 2.37 49.51 30.80
CA ASP A 155 1.19 49.73 31.64
C ASP A 155 1.57 50.09 33.10
N LYS A 156 2.61 49.46 33.64
CA LYS A 156 3.13 49.80 34.96
C LYS A 156 3.65 51.22 35.03
N LEU A 157 4.44 51.64 34.02
CA LEU A 157 4.98 52.99 33.94
C LEU A 157 3.84 54.04 33.75
N ALA A 158 2.85 53.74 32.89
CA ALA A 158 1.68 54.60 32.69
C ALA A 158 0.87 54.77 34.01
N SER A 159 0.71 53.66 34.75
CA SER A 159 0.03 53.72 36.06
C SER A 159 0.78 54.51 37.11
N LEU A 160 2.10 54.39 37.17
CA LEU A 160 2.95 55.20 38.04
C LEU A 160 2.91 56.69 37.65
N GLY A 161 2.91 56.99 36.33
CA GLY A 161 2.82 58.36 35.86
C GLY A 161 1.46 59.03 36.23
N ARG A 162 0.37 58.29 36.14
CA ARG A 162 -0.96 58.75 36.58
C ARG A 162 -1.01 59.02 38.08
N LEU A 163 -0.42 58.12 38.88
CA LEU A 163 -0.34 58.31 40.33
C LEU A 163 0.51 59.52 40.71
N ALA A 164 1.68 59.67 40.07
CA ALA A 164 2.55 60.81 40.31
C ALA A 164 1.92 62.17 39.98
N ALA A 165 1.20 62.19 38.83
CA ALA A 165 0.44 63.41 38.43
C ALA A 165 -0.68 63.74 39.42
N GLY A 166 -1.41 62.73 39.92
CA GLY A 166 -2.45 62.88 40.92
C GLY A 166 -1.90 63.39 42.25
N VAL A 167 -0.80 62.84 42.75
CA VAL A 167 -0.15 63.34 44.00
C VAL A 167 0.40 64.70 43.82
N ALA A 168 1.01 65.07 42.69
CA ALA A 168 1.51 66.43 42.43
C ALA A 168 0.35 67.45 42.40
N HIS A 169 -0.78 67.04 41.85
CA HIS A 169 -1.98 67.91 41.81
C HIS A 169 -2.54 68.13 43.22
N GLU A 170 -2.64 67.14 44.06
CA GLU A 170 -3.13 67.27 45.43
C GLU A 170 -2.18 68.03 46.32
N ILE A 171 -0.85 67.87 46.11
CA ILE A 171 0.11 68.72 46.90
C ILE A 171 0.13 70.17 46.47
N ASN A 172 -0.10 70.48 45.20
CA ASN A 172 -0.06 71.81 44.69
C ASN A 172 -1.36 72.57 44.96
N ASN A 173 -2.46 71.92 45.23
CA ASN A 173 -3.80 72.54 45.44
C ASN A 173 -3.86 73.35 46.76
N PRO A 174 -3.30 72.94 47.91
CA PRO A 174 -3.27 73.73 49.15
C PRO A 174 -2.23 74.86 49.13
N LEU A 175 -1.26 74.88 48.20
CA LEU A 175 -0.21 75.90 48.11
C LEU A 175 -0.62 77.15 47.31
N THR A 176 -1.81 77.15 46.65
CA THR A 176 -2.36 78.21 45.80
C THR A 176 -3.56 78.90 46.41
N GLY A 177 -3.95 78.60 47.71
CA GLY A 177 -5.03 79.26 48.47
C GLY A 177 -4.56 80.34 49.45
#